data_65f68334e1f5ba8f13884e773e7c0221
#
_entry.id   65f68334e1f5ba8f13884e773e7c0221
#
_cell.length_a   1.000
_cell.length_b   1.000
_cell.length_c   1.000
_cell.angle_alpha   90.00
_cell.angle_beta   90.00
_cell.angle_gamma   90.00
#
_symmetry.space_group_name_H-M   'P 1'
#
loop_
_entity.id
_entity.type
_entity.pdbx_description
1 polymer ?
#
loop_
_entity_poly.entity_id
_entity_poly.type
_entity_poly.pdbx_seq_one_letter_code
_entity_poly.pdbx_strand_id
1 'polypeptide(L)'
;MPSINIFENSTPIIQGSDAEASTHLSAFICGYSLYHKITQNDTIQLGYKIFNTKDELISVFNIDVLSGVSSGFPTGAGFSGGTIHDRELHSAINYLLYGGILVAATGASALNNTNLAIDSVFCEDNAKFQDVITLVNLRQDCVGILGSSAEYHNGSSATYPTATFATYSVYGITGITGNTGTDENFFSVLGRKTVDRFYGTTGSINLLLTSDIAGLMASVDAGFGPWNPPSGIRKGEIQRFTNYEPKLSETNIDTLKDSYGINSLSGIYGYPDRVFVMGDSTLEQVDPDRMHIGISRLILHIKRGIKPLLQGVLFEVNNNSTRTALTNVVTSFLERIKNKGGISTYTVTCNETNNTETIITSKQLVIDITFVPYYTIETVTFRFVLSQA
;
A
#
# COMPACT_ATOMS: atom_id res chain seq x y z
N MET A 1 30.32 3.31 3.97
CA MET A 1 29.35 3.69 5.00
C MET A 1 28.97 2.46 5.77
N PRO A 2 28.75 2.52 7.09
CA PRO A 2 28.20 1.38 7.81
C PRO A 2 26.82 1.05 7.24
N SER A 3 26.56 -0.20 6.97
CA SER A 3 25.31 -0.69 6.40
C SER A 3 24.55 -1.53 7.42
N ILE A 4 23.23 -1.38 7.42
CA ILE A 4 22.31 -2.25 8.15
C ILE A 4 21.79 -3.24 7.12
N ASN A 5 22.11 -4.51 7.29
CA ASN A 5 21.59 -5.58 6.45
C ASN A 5 20.37 -6.21 7.12
N ILE A 6 19.29 -6.29 6.37
CA ILE A 6 18.03 -6.90 6.79
C ILE A 6 17.92 -8.21 6.00
N PHE A 7 17.87 -9.32 6.71
CA PHE A 7 17.62 -10.61 6.11
C PHE A 7 16.21 -11.06 6.45
N GLU A 8 15.41 -11.31 5.43
CA GLU A 8 14.13 -11.97 5.56
C GLU A 8 14.32 -13.45 5.24
N ASN A 9 14.20 -14.26 6.26
CA ASN A 9 14.03 -15.71 6.09
C ASN A 9 12.55 -16.01 6.32
N SER A 10 12.13 -17.26 6.11
CA SER A 10 10.78 -17.74 6.47
C SER A 10 10.43 -17.56 7.97
N THR A 11 11.43 -17.22 8.80
CA THR A 11 11.27 -16.62 10.12
C THR A 11 11.85 -15.21 10.08
N PRO A 12 11.06 -14.14 10.01
CA PRO A 12 11.54 -12.79 9.78
C PRO A 12 12.35 -12.23 10.94
N ILE A 13 13.49 -11.66 10.62
CA ILE A 13 14.31 -10.83 11.51
C ILE A 13 14.00 -9.37 11.19
N ILE A 14 13.71 -8.54 12.17
CA ILE A 14 13.02 -7.28 11.96
C ILE A 14 13.69 -6.08 12.65
N GLN A 15 13.53 -4.94 12.05
CA GLN A 15 14.13 -3.66 12.46
C GLN A 15 13.24 -2.42 12.20
N GLY A 16 13.11 -1.40 13.09
CA GLY A 16 12.37 -0.21 12.83
C GLY A 16 12.20 0.85 13.93
N SER A 17 11.54 1.99 13.94
CA SER A 17 11.54 3.08 14.92
C SER A 17 10.18 3.48 15.50
N ASP A 18 10.26 4.11 16.67
CA ASP A 18 9.21 4.87 17.29
C ASP A 18 8.94 6.19 16.57
N ALA A 19 8.10 6.12 15.57
CA ALA A 19 7.30 7.29 15.26
C ALA A 19 5.85 6.87 15.56
N GLU A 20 5.27 7.36 16.62
CA GLU A 20 3.84 7.57 16.68
C GLU A 20 3.45 8.60 15.62
N ALA A 21 3.78 8.34 14.37
CA ALA A 21 3.24 9.07 13.26
C ALA A 21 2.01 8.30 12.82
N SER A 22 0.90 8.66 13.39
CA SER A 22 -0.44 8.35 12.90
C SER A 22 -0.72 8.92 11.50
N THR A 23 0.25 9.41 10.79
CA THR A 23 0.13 10.02 9.47
C THR A 23 0.69 9.10 8.41
N HIS A 24 -0.22 8.37 7.77
CA HIS A 24 0.08 7.55 6.61
C HIS A 24 0.58 8.43 5.45
N LEU A 25 1.79 8.17 4.98
CA LEU A 25 2.42 8.87 3.87
C LEU A 25 2.37 7.99 2.63
N SER A 26 1.62 8.40 1.62
CA SER A 26 1.57 7.70 0.34
C SER A 26 2.33 8.41 -0.75
N ALA A 27 3.14 7.66 -1.50
CA ALA A 27 3.75 8.15 -2.72
C ALA A 27 2.78 7.98 -3.90
N PHE A 28 2.57 9.05 -4.64
CA PHE A 28 1.80 9.07 -5.88
C PHE A 28 2.73 9.25 -7.06
N ILE A 29 2.84 8.22 -7.88
CA ILE A 29 3.60 8.28 -9.11
C ILE A 29 2.72 8.85 -10.20
N CYS A 30 3.02 10.06 -10.63
CA CYS A 30 2.23 10.82 -11.59
C CYS A 30 2.95 11.04 -12.92
N GLY A 31 2.19 11.44 -13.94
CA GLY A 31 2.73 11.77 -15.25
C GLY A 31 3.49 13.10 -15.27
N TYR A 32 4.26 13.29 -16.34
CA TYR A 32 5.12 14.45 -16.52
C TYR A 32 4.40 15.80 -16.40
N SER A 33 3.16 15.91 -16.84
CA SER A 33 2.43 17.19 -16.81
C SER A 33 2.02 17.62 -15.42
N LEU A 34 1.64 16.69 -14.55
CA LEU A 34 1.37 16.97 -13.15
C LEU A 34 2.67 17.44 -12.46
N TYR A 35 3.74 16.74 -12.70
CA TYR A 35 5.06 17.05 -12.17
C TYR A 35 5.64 18.35 -12.71
N HIS A 36 5.52 18.63 -14.00
CA HIS A 36 6.09 19.83 -14.61
C HIS A 36 5.52 21.13 -14.00
N LYS A 37 4.26 21.12 -13.61
CA LYS A 37 3.65 22.25 -12.90
C LYS A 37 4.09 22.35 -11.44
N ILE A 38 4.28 21.22 -10.77
CA ILE A 38 4.87 21.14 -9.44
C ILE A 38 6.27 21.74 -9.45
N THR A 39 7.08 21.48 -10.50
CA THR A 39 8.47 21.92 -10.57
C THR A 39 8.67 23.32 -11.15
N GLN A 40 7.76 23.83 -11.96
CA GLN A 40 7.87 25.21 -12.49
C GLN A 40 7.71 26.29 -11.45
N ASN A 41 6.97 26.04 -10.38
CA ASN A 41 6.68 27.03 -9.33
C ASN A 41 7.59 26.93 -8.11
N ASP A 42 8.37 25.85 -7.98
CA ASP A 42 9.30 25.64 -6.88
C ASP A 42 10.68 25.24 -7.42
N THR A 43 11.73 25.83 -6.88
CA THR A 43 13.13 25.48 -7.09
C THR A 43 13.44 24.09 -6.48
N ILE A 44 12.65 23.05 -6.81
CA ILE A 44 12.80 21.74 -6.19
C ILE A 44 13.81 20.91 -6.98
N GLN A 45 15.00 20.78 -6.41
CA GLN A 45 16.04 19.86 -6.88
C GLN A 45 15.76 18.38 -6.52
N LEU A 46 14.66 18.06 -5.81
CA LEU A 46 14.42 16.76 -5.20
C LEU A 46 13.57 15.79 -6.06
N GLY A 47 12.90 16.27 -7.08
CA GLY A 47 12.06 15.43 -7.96
C GLY A 47 10.72 14.98 -7.38
N TYR A 48 10.35 15.42 -6.18
CA TYR A 48 9.05 15.16 -5.53
C TYR A 48 8.56 16.36 -4.72
N LYS A 49 7.24 16.41 -4.43
CA LYS A 49 6.62 17.41 -3.55
C LYS A 49 5.63 16.73 -2.60
N ILE A 50 5.58 17.23 -1.35
CA ILE A 50 4.67 16.75 -0.31
C ILE A 50 3.47 17.69 -0.23
N PHE A 51 2.27 17.11 -0.09
CA PHE A 51 1.01 17.80 0.09
C PHE A 51 0.26 17.22 1.29
N ASN A 52 -0.17 18.10 2.20
CA ASN A 52 -0.91 17.72 3.39
C ASN A 52 -2.44 17.90 3.20
N THR A 53 -2.84 18.77 2.29
CA THR A 53 -4.25 19.09 2.04
C THR A 53 -4.54 19.19 0.54
N LYS A 54 -5.81 18.97 0.19
CA LYS A 54 -6.29 19.17 -1.18
C LYS A 54 -6.11 20.63 -1.66
N ASP A 55 -6.26 21.60 -0.76
CA ASP A 55 -6.19 23.01 -1.12
C ASP A 55 -4.75 23.44 -1.43
N GLU A 56 -3.77 22.85 -0.73
CA GLU A 56 -2.36 22.99 -1.06
C GLU A 56 -2.03 22.41 -2.44
N LEU A 57 -2.55 21.20 -2.75
CA LEU A 57 -2.40 20.60 -4.07
C LEU A 57 -3.04 21.47 -5.15
N ILE A 58 -4.29 21.92 -4.95
CA ILE A 58 -5.04 22.75 -5.90
C ILE A 58 -4.35 24.11 -6.13
N SER A 59 -3.76 24.71 -5.11
CA SER A 59 -3.08 26.01 -5.24
C SER A 59 -1.86 25.97 -6.17
N VAL A 60 -1.21 24.82 -6.27
CA VAL A 60 -0.09 24.58 -7.20
C VAL A 60 -0.59 24.33 -8.63
N PHE A 61 -1.80 23.78 -8.78
CA PHE A 61 -2.44 23.54 -10.06
C PHE A 61 -3.27 24.75 -10.46
N ASN A 62 -2.69 25.66 -11.26
CA ASN A 62 -3.44 26.76 -11.84
C ASN A 62 -4.45 26.22 -12.87
N ILE A 63 -5.74 26.43 -12.58
CA ILE A 63 -6.91 25.83 -13.27
C ILE A 63 -7.16 26.35 -14.64
N ASP A 64 -6.74 27.56 -14.93
CA ASP A 64 -6.93 28.18 -16.24
C ASP A 64 -6.34 27.33 -17.37
N VAL A 65 -5.47 26.38 -17.03
CA VAL A 65 -4.87 25.42 -17.96
C VAL A 65 -5.76 24.18 -18.18
N LEU A 66 -6.62 23.82 -17.23
CA LEU A 66 -7.56 22.69 -17.40
C LEU A 66 -8.80 23.09 -18.23
N SER A 67 -9.20 24.34 -18.17
CA SER A 67 -10.35 24.85 -18.92
C SER A 67 -10.04 25.28 -20.36
N GLY A 68 -8.77 25.46 -20.72
CA GLY A 68 -8.36 26.08 -22.00
C GLY A 68 -7.45 25.25 -22.91
N VAL A 69 -7.02 24.06 -22.53
CA VAL A 69 -6.07 23.29 -23.35
C VAL A 69 -6.81 22.31 -24.26
N SER A 70 -7.26 22.81 -25.37
CA SER A 70 -7.69 22.00 -26.53
C SER A 70 -6.55 21.61 -27.47
N SER A 71 -5.30 21.97 -27.21
CA SER A 71 -4.20 21.73 -28.16
C SER A 71 -2.92 21.31 -27.45
N GLY A 72 -2.55 20.04 -27.59
CA GLY A 72 -1.19 19.59 -27.36
C GLY A 72 -0.94 18.47 -26.35
N PHE A 73 -1.96 17.92 -25.70
CA PHE A 73 -1.77 16.72 -24.87
C PHE A 73 -2.13 15.45 -25.65
N PRO A 74 -1.30 14.41 -25.56
CA PRO A 74 -1.65 13.14 -26.18
C PRO A 74 -2.94 12.62 -25.53
N THR A 75 -4.00 12.54 -26.32
CA THR A 75 -5.23 11.84 -25.96
C THR A 75 -4.91 10.35 -25.89
N GLY A 76 -4.68 9.83 -24.69
CA GLY A 76 -4.57 8.38 -24.49
C GLY A 76 -5.89 7.73 -24.90
N ALA A 77 -5.83 6.91 -25.94
CA ALA A 77 -6.98 6.17 -26.43
C ALA A 77 -7.47 5.20 -25.35
N GLY A 78 -8.76 5.26 -25.02
CA GLY A 78 -9.44 4.19 -24.30
C GLY A 78 -10.22 4.53 -23.04
N PHE A 79 -10.18 5.75 -22.54
CA PHE A 79 -11.00 6.13 -21.37
C PHE A 79 -12.06 7.18 -21.76
N SER A 80 -13.31 6.77 -21.77
CA SER A 80 -14.43 7.72 -21.77
C SER A 80 -14.54 8.32 -20.36
N GLY A 81 -14.16 9.58 -20.19
CA GLY A 81 -14.36 10.25 -18.89
C GLY A 81 -13.18 11.07 -18.35
N GLY A 82 -12.43 11.75 -19.19
CA GLY A 82 -11.34 12.67 -18.80
C GLY A 82 -9.97 12.31 -19.37
N THR A 83 -9.08 13.30 -19.47
CA THR A 83 -7.68 13.05 -19.83
C THR A 83 -6.96 12.35 -18.67
N ILE A 84 -5.83 11.69 -18.93
CA ILE A 84 -5.03 11.05 -17.87
C ILE A 84 -4.61 12.05 -16.79
N HIS A 85 -4.28 13.27 -17.16
CA HIS A 85 -3.88 14.33 -16.23
C HIS A 85 -5.01 14.80 -15.32
N ASP A 86 -6.22 14.84 -15.85
CA ASP A 86 -7.41 15.15 -15.11
C ASP A 86 -7.74 14.05 -14.08
N ARG A 87 -7.59 12.79 -14.48
CA ARG A 87 -7.73 11.64 -13.57
C ARG A 87 -6.65 11.62 -12.49
N GLU A 88 -5.38 11.87 -12.83
CA GLU A 88 -4.28 11.97 -11.86
C GLU A 88 -4.54 13.03 -10.80
N LEU A 89 -4.99 14.23 -11.21
CA LEU A 89 -5.34 15.30 -10.27
C LEU A 89 -6.48 14.88 -9.34
N HIS A 90 -7.56 14.31 -9.90
CA HIS A 90 -8.71 13.88 -9.12
C HIS A 90 -8.38 12.67 -8.22
N SER A 91 -7.51 11.77 -8.65
CA SER A 91 -6.98 10.66 -7.85
C SER A 91 -6.17 11.17 -6.66
N ALA A 92 -5.29 12.15 -6.88
CA ALA A 92 -4.53 12.79 -5.80
C ALA A 92 -5.44 13.53 -4.80
N ILE A 93 -6.44 14.28 -5.30
CA ILE A 93 -7.45 14.93 -4.44
C ILE A 93 -8.25 13.89 -3.65
N ASN A 94 -8.69 12.81 -4.31
CA ASN A 94 -9.44 11.73 -3.66
C ASN A 94 -8.69 11.13 -2.50
N TYR A 95 -7.39 10.84 -2.67
CA TYR A 95 -6.54 10.35 -1.59
C TYR A 95 -6.47 11.34 -0.42
N LEU A 96 -6.20 12.61 -0.67
CA LEU A 96 -6.09 13.63 0.37
C LEU A 96 -7.41 13.82 1.15
N LEU A 97 -8.56 13.56 0.52
CA LEU A 97 -9.86 13.58 1.18
C LEU A 97 -10.07 12.42 2.19
N TYR A 98 -9.23 11.38 2.18
CA TYR A 98 -9.19 10.36 3.23
C TYR A 98 -8.29 10.74 4.41
N GLY A 99 -7.54 11.84 4.33
CA GLY A 99 -6.73 12.39 5.42
C GLY A 99 -5.29 11.91 5.47
N GLY A 100 -4.78 11.25 4.43
CA GLY A 100 -3.36 10.90 4.30
C GLY A 100 -2.49 12.07 3.83
N ILE A 101 -1.18 11.92 3.92
CA ILE A 101 -0.18 12.84 3.36
C ILE A 101 0.29 12.29 2.02
N LEU A 102 0.27 13.13 0.98
CA LEU A 102 0.64 12.76 -0.38
C LEU A 102 2.05 13.23 -0.73
N VAL A 103 2.86 12.35 -1.31
CA VAL A 103 4.15 12.67 -1.93
C VAL A 103 4.01 12.43 -3.44
N ALA A 104 3.88 13.48 -4.22
CA ALA A 104 3.80 13.37 -5.68
C ALA A 104 5.21 13.35 -6.32
N ALA A 105 5.46 12.37 -7.18
CA ALA A 105 6.73 12.20 -7.91
C ALA A 105 6.49 11.64 -9.32
N THR A 106 7.42 11.87 -10.24
CA THR A 106 7.29 11.39 -11.64
C THR A 106 7.71 9.94 -11.86
N GLY A 107 8.42 9.34 -10.92
CA GLY A 107 8.89 7.96 -11.05
C GLY A 107 9.68 7.49 -9.83
N ALA A 108 10.03 6.22 -9.86
CA ALA A 108 10.72 5.53 -8.76
C ALA A 108 12.05 6.18 -8.34
N SER A 109 12.80 6.71 -9.29
CA SER A 109 14.13 7.28 -9.04
C SER A 109 14.12 8.48 -8.09
N ALA A 110 13.05 9.28 -8.10
CA ALA A 110 12.91 10.46 -7.24
C ALA A 110 12.73 10.09 -5.76
N LEU A 111 12.23 8.91 -5.46
CA LEU A 111 11.86 8.48 -4.11
C LEU A 111 12.72 7.35 -3.54
N ASN A 112 13.52 6.69 -4.38
CA ASN A 112 14.28 5.51 -3.98
C ASN A 112 15.25 5.78 -2.81
N ASN A 113 15.96 6.89 -2.83
CA ASN A 113 16.99 7.24 -1.86
C ASN A 113 16.54 8.27 -0.82
N THR A 114 15.23 8.46 -0.64
CA THR A 114 14.71 9.41 0.34
C THR A 114 14.61 8.77 1.72
N ASN A 115 14.79 9.60 2.77
CA ASN A 115 14.54 9.20 4.16
C ASN A 115 13.06 9.32 4.54
N LEU A 116 12.16 9.48 3.56
CA LEU A 116 10.73 9.55 3.82
C LEU A 116 10.21 8.16 4.19
N ALA A 117 9.43 8.10 5.25
CA ALA A 117 8.72 6.88 5.67
C ALA A 117 7.46 6.71 4.82
N ILE A 118 7.61 6.16 3.61
CA ILE A 118 6.50 5.92 2.68
C ILE A 118 5.79 4.64 3.10
N ASP A 119 4.48 4.72 3.32
CA ASP A 119 3.65 3.58 3.72
C ASP A 119 3.08 2.83 2.52
N SER A 120 2.60 3.57 1.52
CA SER A 120 2.08 2.98 0.28
C SER A 120 2.50 3.78 -0.95
N VAL A 121 2.48 3.11 -2.10
CA VAL A 121 2.80 3.70 -3.40
C VAL A 121 1.66 3.37 -4.36
N PHE A 122 1.14 4.36 -5.06
CA PHE A 122 0.06 4.17 -6.03
C PHE A 122 0.19 5.10 -7.24
N CYS A 123 -0.54 4.80 -8.29
CA CYS A 123 -0.67 5.65 -9.47
C CYS A 123 -2.07 5.52 -10.07
N GLU A 124 -2.45 6.45 -10.93
CA GLU A 124 -3.71 6.43 -11.68
C GLU A 124 -3.51 5.92 -13.11
N ASP A 125 -2.28 6.02 -13.64
CA ASP A 125 -1.95 5.60 -14.98
C ASP A 125 -1.32 4.20 -14.99
N ASN A 126 -1.90 3.28 -15.75
CA ASN A 126 -1.36 1.92 -15.89
C ASN A 126 0.08 1.91 -16.47
N ALA A 127 0.42 2.89 -17.30
CA ALA A 127 1.79 3.04 -17.80
C ALA A 127 2.81 3.30 -16.68
N LYS A 128 2.35 3.69 -15.48
CA LYS A 128 3.16 3.94 -14.29
C LYS A 128 3.22 2.78 -13.29
N PHE A 129 2.49 1.69 -13.51
CA PHE A 129 2.55 0.53 -12.61
C PHE A 129 3.97 -0.06 -12.49
N GLN A 130 4.73 -0.04 -13.59
CA GLN A 130 6.12 -0.50 -13.52
C GLN A 130 7.01 0.37 -12.60
N ASP A 131 6.76 1.67 -12.55
CA ASP A 131 7.45 2.58 -11.63
C ASP A 131 7.07 2.27 -10.17
N VAL A 132 5.78 1.97 -9.89
CA VAL A 132 5.31 1.54 -8.56
C VAL A 132 6.02 0.26 -8.13
N ILE A 133 6.04 -0.77 -8.99
CA ILE A 133 6.70 -2.05 -8.71
C ILE A 133 8.19 -1.86 -8.47
N THR A 134 8.84 -1.07 -9.33
CA THR A 134 10.27 -0.79 -9.20
C THR A 134 10.59 -0.10 -7.88
N LEU A 135 9.78 0.89 -7.48
CA LEU A 135 9.99 1.60 -6.21
C LEU A 135 9.81 0.69 -5.00
N VAL A 136 8.75 -0.12 -4.97
CA VAL A 136 8.48 -1.06 -3.87
C VAL A 136 9.60 -2.09 -3.74
N ASN A 137 10.04 -2.68 -4.86
CA ASN A 137 11.11 -3.68 -4.88
C ASN A 137 12.47 -3.10 -4.47
N LEU A 138 12.75 -1.84 -4.79
CA LEU A 138 13.99 -1.17 -4.38
C LEU A 138 13.97 -0.78 -2.90
N ARG A 139 12.85 -0.28 -2.41
CA ARG A 139 12.74 0.21 -1.03
C ARG A 139 12.49 -0.90 -0.02
N GLN A 140 11.62 -1.86 -0.32
CA GLN A 140 11.22 -2.97 0.56
C GLN A 140 10.68 -2.53 1.94
N ASP A 141 10.17 -1.29 2.01
CA ASP A 141 9.61 -0.70 3.23
C ASP A 141 8.21 -0.10 3.04
N CYS A 142 7.60 -0.31 1.87
CA CYS A 142 6.28 0.23 1.51
C CYS A 142 5.44 -0.80 0.72
N VAL A 143 4.13 -0.55 0.65
CA VAL A 143 3.18 -1.37 -0.12
C VAL A 143 2.88 -0.72 -1.46
N GLY A 144 2.93 -1.49 -2.55
CA GLY A 144 2.46 -1.08 -3.87
C GLY A 144 0.98 -1.38 -4.06
N ILE A 145 0.24 -0.40 -4.55
CA ILE A 145 -1.18 -0.55 -4.86
C ILE A 145 -1.34 -0.53 -6.38
N LEU A 146 -1.85 -1.64 -6.91
CA LEU A 146 -2.06 -1.85 -8.34
C LEU A 146 -3.57 -1.89 -8.62
N GLY A 147 -4.02 -1.08 -9.57
CA GLY A 147 -5.41 -1.04 -10.00
C GLY A 147 -5.60 -1.69 -11.35
N SER A 148 -6.75 -2.30 -11.57
CA SER A 148 -7.13 -2.83 -12.87
C SER A 148 -8.59 -2.46 -13.14
N SER A 149 -8.91 -2.03 -14.36
CA SER A 149 -10.29 -1.80 -14.77
C SER A 149 -10.76 -2.88 -15.73
N ALA A 150 -12.07 -3.09 -15.78
CA ALA A 150 -12.69 -4.08 -16.66
C ALA A 150 -12.39 -3.85 -18.16
N GLU A 151 -12.07 -2.63 -18.57
CA GLU A 151 -11.75 -2.26 -19.95
C GLU A 151 -10.43 -2.89 -20.44
N TYR A 152 -9.54 -3.24 -19.53
CA TYR A 152 -8.29 -3.92 -19.85
C TYR A 152 -8.42 -5.44 -20.00
N HIS A 153 -9.59 -5.99 -19.71
CA HIS A 153 -9.93 -7.41 -19.91
C HIS A 153 -10.73 -7.60 -21.20
N ASN A 154 -10.15 -7.27 -22.35
CA ASN A 154 -10.63 -7.60 -23.70
C ASN A 154 -12.15 -7.67 -23.90
N GLY A 155 -12.90 -6.63 -23.50
CA GLY A 155 -14.23 -6.33 -24.03
C GLY A 155 -15.34 -7.36 -23.91
N SER A 156 -15.11 -8.52 -23.32
CA SER A 156 -16.11 -9.56 -23.14
C SER A 156 -16.50 -9.67 -21.66
N SER A 157 -17.69 -9.21 -21.33
CA SER A 157 -18.27 -9.19 -19.98
C SER A 157 -18.47 -10.59 -19.35
N ALA A 158 -18.13 -11.67 -20.04
CA ALA A 158 -18.36 -13.03 -19.60
C ALA A 158 -17.09 -13.79 -19.16
N THR A 159 -15.91 -13.23 -19.30
CA THR A 159 -14.64 -13.92 -19.01
C THR A 159 -13.76 -13.12 -18.07
N TYR A 160 -14.28 -12.74 -16.92
CA TYR A 160 -13.44 -12.50 -15.75
C TYR A 160 -12.99 -13.89 -15.27
N PRO A 161 -11.93 -14.14 -14.94
CA PRO A 161 -10.58 -13.84 -14.57
C PRO A 161 -9.53 -14.88 -14.99
N THR A 162 -9.72 -15.64 -16.04
CA THR A 162 -8.81 -16.72 -16.44
C THR A 162 -7.44 -16.24 -16.95
N ALA A 163 -7.20 -14.94 -16.98
CA ALA A 163 -5.99 -14.36 -17.59
C ALA A 163 -5.24 -13.36 -16.72
N THR A 164 -5.45 -13.28 -15.41
CA THR A 164 -5.04 -12.10 -14.64
C THR A 164 -3.55 -12.00 -14.38
N PHE A 165 -2.84 -13.09 -14.13
CA PHE A 165 -1.36 -13.05 -14.10
C PHE A 165 -0.79 -12.83 -15.51
N ALA A 166 -1.37 -13.45 -16.53
CA ALA A 166 -1.08 -13.17 -17.93
C ALA A 166 -1.38 -11.70 -18.29
N THR A 167 -2.32 -11.05 -17.62
CA THR A 167 -2.70 -9.66 -17.86
C THR A 167 -1.62 -8.67 -17.42
N TYR A 168 -1.00 -8.84 -16.27
CA TYR A 168 0.13 -8.00 -15.89
C TYR A 168 1.32 -8.19 -16.84
N SER A 169 1.57 -9.40 -17.33
CA SER A 169 2.58 -9.65 -18.36
C SER A 169 2.21 -9.11 -19.74
N VAL A 170 0.92 -9.08 -20.09
CA VAL A 170 0.41 -8.46 -21.34
C VAL A 170 0.64 -6.95 -21.35
N TYR A 171 0.64 -6.29 -20.18
CA TYR A 171 0.99 -4.86 -20.08
C TYR A 171 2.51 -4.61 -20.03
N GLY A 172 3.34 -5.62 -20.24
CA GLY A 172 4.79 -5.48 -20.12
C GLY A 172 5.26 -5.23 -18.69
N ILE A 173 4.42 -5.48 -17.70
CA ILE A 173 4.77 -5.38 -16.29
C ILE A 173 5.61 -6.58 -15.92
N THR A 174 6.83 -6.32 -15.48
CA THR A 174 7.78 -7.33 -15.02
C THR A 174 8.01 -7.18 -13.52
N GLY A 175 8.30 -8.30 -12.83
CA GLY A 175 8.64 -8.29 -11.41
C GLY A 175 7.48 -8.66 -10.47
N ILE A 176 6.34 -9.09 -11.01
CA ILE A 176 5.29 -9.78 -10.28
C ILE A 176 5.20 -11.19 -10.85
N THR A 177 5.46 -12.17 -10.05
CA THR A 177 5.60 -13.59 -10.47
C THR A 177 4.64 -14.52 -9.75
N GLY A 178 3.95 -14.07 -8.70
CA GLY A 178 3.17 -14.93 -7.79
C GLY A 178 4.05 -15.83 -6.93
N ASN A 179 5.35 -15.53 -6.81
CA ASN A 179 6.32 -16.31 -6.06
C ASN A 179 6.65 -15.67 -4.71
N THR A 180 7.09 -16.51 -3.77
CA THR A 180 7.48 -16.11 -2.42
C THR A 180 8.54 -15.00 -2.40
N GLY A 181 8.32 -14.00 -1.54
CA GLY A 181 9.31 -13.03 -1.12
C GLY A 181 9.41 -11.75 -1.93
N THR A 182 8.58 -11.58 -2.98
CA THR A 182 8.56 -10.35 -3.79
C THR A 182 7.17 -9.74 -3.94
N ASP A 183 6.13 -10.57 -3.92
CA ASP A 183 4.77 -10.15 -4.28
C ASP A 183 3.86 -9.90 -3.06
N GLU A 184 4.33 -10.20 -1.86
CA GLU A 184 3.67 -9.94 -0.58
C GLU A 184 3.43 -8.46 -0.26
N ASN A 185 4.19 -7.57 -0.88
CA ASN A 185 4.09 -6.13 -0.67
C ASN A 185 3.20 -5.45 -1.72
N PHE A 186 2.44 -6.21 -2.51
CA PHE A 186 1.52 -5.65 -3.50
C PHE A 186 0.08 -5.99 -3.17
N PHE A 187 -0.76 -4.95 -3.15
CA PHE A 187 -2.20 -5.05 -3.04
C PHE A 187 -2.84 -4.70 -4.39
N SER A 188 -3.49 -5.67 -5.01
CA SER A 188 -4.16 -5.47 -6.28
C SER A 188 -5.67 -5.37 -6.10
N VAL A 189 -6.30 -4.43 -6.78
CA VAL A 189 -7.74 -4.22 -6.77
C VAL A 189 -8.31 -4.12 -8.18
N LEU A 190 -9.36 -4.89 -8.44
CA LEU A 190 -10.10 -4.81 -9.70
C LEU A 190 -11.27 -3.84 -9.56
N GLY A 191 -11.28 -2.83 -10.42
CA GLY A 191 -12.42 -1.94 -10.57
C GLY A 191 -12.06 -0.49 -10.73
N ARG A 192 -13.10 0.27 -11.07
CA ARG A 192 -13.09 1.72 -11.16
C ARG A 192 -14.35 2.28 -10.55
N LYS A 193 -14.29 3.54 -10.15
CA LYS A 193 -15.46 4.31 -9.73
C LYS A 193 -15.66 5.51 -10.62
N THR A 194 -16.91 5.90 -10.80
CA THR A 194 -17.29 7.18 -11.39
C THR A 194 -17.58 8.16 -10.27
N VAL A 195 -17.02 9.35 -10.35
CA VAL A 195 -17.23 10.42 -9.36
C VAL A 195 -17.62 11.71 -10.07
N ASP A 196 -18.33 12.58 -9.38
CA ASP A 196 -18.42 13.97 -9.81
C ASP A 196 -17.05 14.62 -9.58
N ARG A 197 -16.67 15.52 -10.50
CA ARG A 197 -15.37 16.18 -10.41
C ARG A 197 -15.24 16.94 -9.09
N PHE A 198 -14.15 16.70 -8.38
CA PHE A 198 -13.85 17.39 -7.12
C PHE A 198 -13.45 18.85 -7.32
N TYR A 199 -13.08 19.18 -8.56
CA TYR A 199 -12.57 20.47 -8.92
C TYR A 199 -12.61 20.73 -10.45
N GLY A 200 -12.70 22.00 -10.85
CA GLY A 200 -12.71 22.40 -12.25
C GLY A 200 -14.10 22.39 -12.89
N THR A 201 -14.21 21.92 -14.11
CA THR A 201 -15.48 21.86 -14.87
C THR A 201 -16.44 20.85 -14.27
N THR A 202 -17.76 21.13 -14.38
CA THR A 202 -18.80 20.18 -13.98
C THR A 202 -18.79 18.93 -14.86
N GLY A 203 -19.18 17.79 -14.30
CA GLY A 203 -19.26 16.50 -14.97
C GLY A 203 -18.62 15.37 -14.16
N SER A 204 -18.77 14.16 -14.65
CA SER A 204 -18.21 12.96 -14.01
C SER A 204 -16.86 12.59 -14.60
N ILE A 205 -16.06 11.88 -13.79
CA ILE A 205 -14.76 11.32 -14.16
C ILE A 205 -14.63 9.91 -13.62
N ASN A 206 -13.95 9.03 -14.37
CA ASN A 206 -13.68 7.68 -13.93
C ASN A 206 -12.27 7.58 -13.33
N LEU A 207 -12.17 7.05 -12.12
CA LEU A 207 -10.93 6.85 -11.39
C LEU A 207 -10.70 5.37 -11.14
N LEU A 208 -9.43 4.94 -11.17
CA LEU A 208 -9.02 3.67 -10.60
C LEU A 208 -9.20 3.71 -9.08
N LEU A 209 -9.31 2.54 -8.48
CA LEU A 209 -9.50 2.43 -7.03
C LEU A 209 -8.19 2.59 -6.23
N THR A 210 -7.06 2.79 -6.88
CA THR A 210 -5.74 2.88 -6.23
C THR A 210 -5.66 3.97 -5.18
N SER A 211 -6.22 5.16 -5.47
CA SER A 211 -6.28 6.26 -4.52
C SER A 211 -7.25 6.00 -3.36
N ASP A 212 -8.32 5.25 -3.60
CA ASP A 212 -9.23 4.84 -2.53
C ASP A 212 -8.57 3.84 -1.59
N ILE A 213 -7.89 2.83 -2.13
CA ILE A 213 -7.17 1.85 -1.32
C ILE A 213 -6.08 2.53 -0.49
N ALA A 214 -5.27 3.41 -1.10
CA ALA A 214 -4.28 4.19 -0.35
C ALA A 214 -4.92 5.03 0.77
N GLY A 215 -6.05 5.69 0.46
CA GLY A 215 -6.79 6.49 1.41
C GLY A 215 -7.44 5.67 2.53
N LEU A 216 -7.98 4.49 2.21
CA LEU A 216 -8.50 3.55 3.21
C LEU A 216 -7.38 3.03 4.11
N MET A 217 -6.19 2.71 3.56
CA MET A 217 -5.02 2.37 4.38
C MET A 217 -4.67 3.50 5.35
N ALA A 218 -4.67 4.75 4.88
CA ALA A 218 -4.41 5.90 5.74
C ALA A 218 -5.46 6.04 6.86
N SER A 219 -6.73 5.91 6.54
CA SER A 219 -7.83 5.97 7.52
C SER A 219 -7.77 4.81 8.52
N VAL A 220 -7.45 3.60 8.07
CA VAL A 220 -7.31 2.41 8.92
C VAL A 220 -6.12 2.54 9.86
N ASP A 221 -4.99 3.07 9.40
CA ASP A 221 -3.81 3.30 10.23
C ASP A 221 -4.09 4.27 11.38
N ALA A 222 -4.82 5.33 11.10
CA ALA A 222 -5.21 6.30 12.10
C ALA A 222 -6.18 5.73 13.16
N GLY A 223 -7.07 4.80 12.77
CA GLY A 223 -8.12 4.29 13.66
C GLY A 223 -7.86 2.92 14.26
N PHE A 224 -7.22 2.01 13.55
CA PHE A 224 -7.11 0.59 13.89
C PHE A 224 -5.68 0.06 13.92
N GLY A 225 -4.75 0.77 13.29
CA GLY A 225 -3.36 0.37 13.10
C GLY A 225 -3.07 -0.37 11.80
N PRO A 226 -1.80 -0.36 11.35
CA PRO A 226 -1.39 -0.82 10.00
C PRO A 226 -1.54 -2.32 9.77
N TRP A 227 -1.71 -3.12 10.82
CA TRP A 227 -1.98 -4.57 10.73
C TRP A 227 -3.42 -4.92 10.37
N ASN A 228 -4.29 -3.93 10.20
CA ASN A 228 -5.65 -4.14 9.75
C ASN A 228 -5.76 -3.97 8.23
N PRO A 229 -6.47 -4.86 7.52
CA PRO A 229 -6.72 -4.69 6.09
C PRO A 229 -7.72 -3.56 5.83
N PRO A 230 -7.59 -2.84 4.68
CA PRO A 230 -8.54 -1.81 4.26
C PRO A 230 -9.77 -2.44 3.60
N SER A 231 -10.44 -3.37 4.28
CA SER A 231 -11.54 -4.17 3.72
C SER A 231 -12.66 -4.45 4.71
N GLY A 232 -13.82 -4.88 4.18
CA GLY A 232 -15.03 -5.17 4.94
C GLY A 232 -15.81 -3.93 5.36
N ILE A 233 -16.98 -4.13 5.97
CA ILE A 233 -17.98 -3.07 6.27
C ILE A 233 -17.43 -1.93 7.12
N ARG A 234 -16.52 -2.21 8.05
CA ARG A 234 -16.03 -1.21 9.01
C ARG A 234 -14.83 -0.41 8.51
N LYS A 235 -14.08 -0.94 7.56
CA LYS A 235 -12.75 -0.42 7.20
C LYS A 235 -12.55 -0.25 5.69
N GLY A 236 -13.38 -0.86 4.86
CA GLY A 236 -13.23 -0.93 3.40
C GLY A 236 -14.28 -0.18 2.61
N GLU A 237 -15.02 0.77 3.21
CA GLU A 237 -16.06 1.50 2.49
C GLU A 237 -15.48 2.51 1.51
N ILE A 238 -15.80 2.33 0.23
CA ILE A 238 -15.47 3.29 -0.81
C ILE A 238 -16.40 4.51 -0.69
N GLN A 239 -15.82 5.67 -0.69
CA GLN A 239 -16.54 6.93 -0.54
C GLN A 239 -16.60 7.69 -1.86
N ARG A 240 -17.54 8.65 -1.94
CA ARG A 240 -17.62 9.64 -3.03
C ARG A 240 -17.61 8.98 -4.41
N PHE A 241 -18.65 8.22 -4.72
CA PHE A 241 -18.87 7.64 -6.04
C PHE A 241 -20.34 7.81 -6.46
N THR A 242 -20.58 7.90 -7.76
CA THR A 242 -21.91 7.85 -8.38
C THR A 242 -22.19 6.48 -9.02
N ASN A 243 -21.14 5.80 -9.47
CA ASN A 243 -21.19 4.45 -9.98
C ASN A 243 -19.84 3.73 -9.75
N TYR A 244 -19.84 2.41 -9.84
CA TYR A 244 -18.62 1.58 -9.83
C TYR A 244 -18.76 0.40 -10.77
N GLU A 245 -17.66 -0.08 -11.28
CA GLU A 245 -17.57 -1.22 -12.19
C GLU A 245 -16.27 -2.01 -11.93
N PRO A 246 -16.27 -3.36 -12.13
CA PRO A 246 -17.39 -4.22 -12.47
C PRO A 246 -18.26 -4.55 -11.24
N LYS A 247 -19.53 -4.90 -11.49
CA LYS A 247 -20.42 -5.50 -10.48
C LYS A 247 -20.28 -7.01 -10.56
N LEU A 248 -19.55 -7.60 -9.64
CA LEU A 248 -19.22 -9.02 -9.63
C LEU A 248 -20.19 -9.82 -8.75
N SER A 249 -20.37 -11.10 -9.08
CA SER A 249 -21.01 -12.08 -8.19
C SER A 249 -20.05 -12.49 -7.07
N GLU A 250 -20.57 -12.97 -5.94
CA GLU A 250 -19.76 -13.47 -4.82
C GLU A 250 -18.76 -14.53 -5.27
N THR A 251 -19.19 -15.50 -6.10
CA THR A 251 -18.33 -16.55 -6.65
C THR A 251 -17.14 -15.99 -7.45
N ASN A 252 -17.36 -14.91 -8.22
CA ASN A 252 -16.28 -14.29 -8.99
C ASN A 252 -15.32 -13.51 -8.06
N ILE A 253 -15.82 -12.90 -7.00
CA ILE A 253 -15.03 -12.22 -5.97
C ILE A 253 -14.12 -13.23 -5.27
N ASP A 254 -14.66 -14.35 -4.83
CA ASP A 254 -13.91 -15.43 -4.18
C ASP A 254 -12.84 -16.00 -5.12
N THR A 255 -13.20 -16.25 -6.38
CA THR A 255 -12.25 -16.76 -7.39
C THR A 255 -11.10 -15.78 -7.63
N LEU A 256 -11.38 -14.48 -7.73
CA LEU A 256 -10.36 -13.43 -7.90
C LEU A 256 -9.41 -13.40 -6.71
N LYS A 257 -9.96 -13.44 -5.51
CA LYS A 257 -9.19 -13.39 -4.27
C LYS A 257 -8.36 -14.66 -4.09
N ASP A 258 -8.98 -15.82 -4.14
CA ASP A 258 -8.34 -17.08 -3.73
C ASP A 258 -7.38 -17.64 -4.81
N SER A 259 -7.67 -17.39 -6.09
CA SER A 259 -6.84 -17.93 -7.18
C SER A 259 -5.82 -16.94 -7.72
N TYR A 260 -5.99 -15.63 -7.49
CA TYR A 260 -5.17 -14.60 -8.13
C TYR A 260 -4.70 -13.50 -7.18
N GLY A 261 -5.10 -13.51 -5.91
CA GLY A 261 -4.76 -12.45 -4.95
C GLY A 261 -5.31 -11.08 -5.33
N ILE A 262 -6.39 -11.03 -6.12
CA ILE A 262 -6.99 -9.78 -6.59
C ILE A 262 -8.24 -9.48 -5.80
N ASN A 263 -8.22 -8.35 -5.12
CA ASN A 263 -9.35 -7.86 -4.36
C ASN A 263 -10.33 -7.11 -5.26
N SER A 264 -11.58 -7.05 -4.86
CA SER A 264 -12.64 -6.42 -5.66
C SER A 264 -13.63 -5.66 -4.79
N LEU A 265 -14.59 -5.00 -5.42
CA LEU A 265 -15.68 -4.31 -4.75
C LEU A 265 -16.94 -5.15 -4.71
N SER A 266 -17.67 -5.05 -3.60
CA SER A 266 -19.03 -5.60 -3.47
C SER A 266 -19.96 -4.66 -2.71
N GLY A 267 -21.24 -4.64 -3.16
CA GLY A 267 -22.34 -4.21 -2.30
C GLY A 267 -22.69 -5.32 -1.32
N ILE A 268 -23.15 -4.97 -0.13
CA ILE A 268 -23.50 -5.93 0.92
C ILE A 268 -24.99 -5.80 1.23
N TYR A 269 -25.67 -6.94 1.40
CA TYR A 269 -27.08 -6.97 1.81
C TYR A 269 -27.32 -6.13 3.08
N GLY A 270 -28.33 -5.26 3.03
CA GLY A 270 -28.63 -4.31 4.09
C GLY A 270 -27.95 -2.94 3.95
N TYR A 271 -27.07 -2.74 2.95
CA TYR A 271 -26.39 -1.49 2.65
C TYR A 271 -26.49 -1.15 1.15
N PRO A 272 -27.68 -0.82 0.63
CA PRO A 272 -27.93 -0.76 -0.82
C PRO A 272 -27.12 0.30 -1.57
N ASP A 273 -26.74 1.39 -0.89
CA ASP A 273 -26.03 2.54 -1.50
C ASP A 273 -24.54 2.60 -1.06
N ARG A 274 -24.03 1.53 -0.48
CA ARG A 274 -22.65 1.46 0.01
C ARG A 274 -21.90 0.33 -0.68
N VAL A 275 -20.64 0.56 -0.93
CA VAL A 275 -19.74 -0.38 -1.60
C VAL A 275 -18.47 -0.53 -0.79
N PHE A 276 -18.01 -1.75 -0.68
CA PHE A 276 -16.90 -2.13 0.18
C PHE A 276 -15.84 -2.90 -0.60
N VAL A 277 -14.60 -2.70 -0.21
CA VAL A 277 -13.50 -3.58 -0.64
C VAL A 277 -13.69 -4.94 0.02
N MET A 278 -13.72 -5.99 -0.81
CA MET A 278 -13.83 -7.39 -0.37
C MET A 278 -12.54 -8.13 -0.70
N GLY A 279 -11.86 -8.55 0.36
CA GLY A 279 -10.59 -9.26 0.31
C GLY A 279 -9.46 -8.46 0.98
N ASP A 280 -8.48 -9.19 1.47
CA ASP A 280 -7.26 -8.71 2.08
C ASP A 280 -6.00 -9.36 1.49
N SER A 281 -6.15 -9.94 0.29
CA SER A 281 -5.09 -10.71 -0.37
C SER A 281 -4.02 -9.81 -0.96
N THR A 282 -2.78 -10.24 -0.81
CA THR A 282 -1.63 -9.73 -1.57
C THR A 282 -1.50 -10.49 -2.88
N LEU A 283 -0.52 -10.15 -3.72
CA LEU A 283 -0.21 -10.92 -4.93
C LEU A 283 0.70 -12.14 -4.65
N GLU A 284 1.06 -12.40 -3.39
CA GLU A 284 1.73 -13.62 -2.97
C GLU A 284 0.77 -14.81 -3.03
N GLN A 285 1.23 -15.93 -3.61
CA GLN A 285 0.38 -17.10 -3.85
C GLN A 285 0.95 -18.39 -3.26
N VAL A 286 2.12 -18.34 -2.65
CA VAL A 286 2.85 -19.54 -2.18
C VAL A 286 2.95 -19.59 -0.65
N ASP A 287 3.22 -18.45 -0.01
CA ASP A 287 3.35 -18.36 1.45
C ASP A 287 2.01 -17.92 2.08
N PRO A 288 1.26 -18.82 2.73
CA PRO A 288 -0.04 -18.51 3.32
C PRO A 288 0.01 -17.37 4.35
N ASP A 289 1.11 -17.24 5.09
CA ASP A 289 1.24 -16.18 6.10
C ASP A 289 1.42 -14.79 5.46
N ARG A 290 1.90 -14.73 4.22
CA ARG A 290 2.16 -13.49 3.48
C ARG A 290 1.10 -13.15 2.44
N MET A 291 0.12 -14.02 2.25
CA MET A 291 -1.04 -13.74 1.40
C MET A 291 -1.92 -12.61 1.94
N HIS A 292 -1.78 -12.23 3.21
CA HIS A 292 -2.63 -11.23 3.85
C HIS A 292 -1.95 -9.87 3.97
N ILE A 293 -2.57 -8.82 3.40
CA ILE A 293 -2.00 -7.47 3.42
C ILE A 293 -1.81 -6.90 4.83
N GLY A 294 -2.67 -7.29 5.78
CA GLY A 294 -2.52 -6.91 7.18
C GLY A 294 -1.20 -7.39 7.78
N ILE A 295 -0.78 -8.61 7.47
CA ILE A 295 0.49 -9.19 7.93
C ILE A 295 1.67 -8.52 7.24
N SER A 296 1.62 -8.34 5.91
CA SER A 296 2.68 -7.64 5.18
C SER A 296 2.87 -6.21 5.70
N ARG A 297 1.80 -5.48 5.94
CA ARG A 297 1.85 -4.13 6.50
C ARG A 297 2.35 -4.11 7.95
N LEU A 298 2.01 -5.12 8.76
CA LEU A 298 2.57 -5.30 10.09
C LEU A 298 4.08 -5.47 10.03
N ILE A 299 4.59 -6.35 9.15
CA ILE A 299 6.02 -6.57 8.95
C ILE A 299 6.72 -5.27 8.56
N LEU A 300 6.19 -4.55 7.58
CA LEU A 300 6.74 -3.26 7.14
C LEU A 300 6.70 -2.20 8.25
N HIS A 301 5.63 -2.16 9.04
CA HIS A 301 5.52 -1.26 10.20
C HIS A 301 6.58 -1.59 11.25
N ILE A 302 6.78 -2.86 11.55
CA ILE A 302 7.81 -3.30 12.49
C ILE A 302 9.22 -2.99 11.91
N LYS A 303 9.48 -3.26 10.62
CA LYS A 303 10.75 -2.90 9.95
C LYS A 303 11.06 -1.40 10.07
N ARG A 304 10.10 -0.55 9.72
CA ARG A 304 10.24 0.91 9.86
C ARG A 304 10.39 1.34 11.31
N GLY A 305 9.62 0.72 12.21
CA GLY A 305 9.58 0.96 13.62
C GLY A 305 10.88 0.57 14.40
N ILE A 306 11.78 -0.33 13.99
CA ILE A 306 13.07 -0.69 14.63
C ILE A 306 14.29 -0.01 13.94
N LYS A 307 14.22 0.35 12.65
CA LYS A 307 15.39 0.85 11.89
C LYS A 307 16.19 1.98 12.55
N PRO A 308 15.61 3.08 13.07
CA PRO A 308 16.37 4.08 13.83
C PRO A 308 16.86 3.62 15.20
N LEU A 309 16.18 2.67 15.87
CA LEU A 309 16.68 2.13 17.13
C LEU A 309 18.04 1.46 16.92
N LEU A 310 18.19 0.73 15.83
CA LEU A 310 19.49 0.12 15.48
C LEU A 310 20.49 1.13 14.96
N GLN A 311 20.07 2.21 14.30
CA GLN A 311 20.97 3.27 13.91
C GLN A 311 21.66 3.91 15.12
N GLY A 312 20.96 4.00 16.26
CA GLY A 312 21.51 4.49 17.52
C GLY A 312 22.58 3.59 18.14
N VAL A 313 22.68 2.33 17.72
CA VAL A 313 23.68 1.36 18.25
C VAL A 313 24.88 1.22 17.32
N LEU A 314 24.83 1.80 16.12
CA LEU A 314 25.98 1.80 15.21
C LEU A 314 27.18 2.49 15.85
N PHE A 315 28.35 1.84 15.76
CA PHE A 315 29.63 2.25 16.35
C PHE A 315 29.73 2.10 17.88
N GLU A 316 28.69 1.60 18.55
CA GLU A 316 28.79 1.25 19.95
C GLU A 316 29.57 -0.08 20.14
N VAL A 317 30.08 -0.30 21.34
CA VAL A 317 30.80 -1.52 21.67
C VAL A 317 29.82 -2.68 21.81
N ASN A 318 30.04 -3.78 21.08
CA ASN A 318 29.22 -5.00 21.18
C ASN A 318 29.54 -5.75 22.47
N ASN A 319 28.95 -5.34 23.57
CA ASN A 319 29.05 -5.98 24.88
C ASN A 319 27.65 -6.34 25.40
N ASN A 320 27.61 -7.03 26.53
CA ASN A 320 26.33 -7.48 27.11
C ASN A 320 25.42 -6.32 27.53
N SER A 321 25.98 -5.21 27.97
CA SER A 321 25.21 -4.02 28.36
C SER A 321 24.49 -3.42 27.16
N THR A 322 25.19 -3.24 26.02
CA THR A 322 24.62 -2.72 24.76
C THR A 322 23.55 -3.66 24.23
N ARG A 323 23.79 -4.98 24.24
CA ARG A 323 22.80 -5.98 23.80
C ARG A 323 21.54 -5.96 24.66
N THR A 324 21.69 -5.88 25.99
CA THR A 324 20.56 -5.80 26.91
C THR A 324 19.76 -4.50 26.73
N ALA A 325 20.44 -3.37 26.58
CA ALA A 325 19.78 -2.08 26.33
C ALA A 325 18.96 -2.12 25.03
N LEU A 326 19.54 -2.66 23.94
CA LEU A 326 18.84 -2.82 22.66
C LEU A 326 17.63 -3.75 22.79
N THR A 327 17.77 -4.91 23.45
CA THR A 327 16.69 -5.85 23.70
C THR A 327 15.54 -5.17 24.43
N ASN A 328 15.81 -4.37 25.45
CA ASN A 328 14.78 -3.69 26.22
C ASN A 328 14.00 -2.66 25.38
N VAL A 329 14.70 -1.91 24.52
CA VAL A 329 14.06 -0.91 23.65
C VAL A 329 13.17 -1.59 22.60
N VAL A 330 13.68 -2.65 21.95
CA VAL A 330 12.93 -3.43 20.96
C VAL A 330 11.72 -4.11 21.60
N THR A 331 11.90 -4.70 22.78
CA THR A 331 10.81 -5.34 23.56
C THR A 331 9.72 -4.31 23.88
N SER A 332 10.09 -3.10 24.32
CA SER A 332 9.12 -2.04 24.62
C SER A 332 8.33 -1.60 23.37
N PHE A 333 8.97 -1.59 22.21
CA PHE A 333 8.30 -1.31 20.94
C PHE A 333 7.29 -2.40 20.57
N LEU A 334 7.69 -3.67 20.61
CA LEU A 334 6.82 -4.81 20.28
C LEU A 334 5.66 -4.96 21.27
N GLU A 335 5.89 -4.66 22.56
CA GLU A 335 4.82 -4.68 23.58
C GLU A 335 3.72 -3.65 23.26
N ARG A 336 4.06 -2.47 22.72
CA ARG A 336 3.05 -1.51 22.26
C ARG A 336 2.21 -2.05 21.10
N ILE A 337 2.83 -2.71 20.12
CA ILE A 337 2.11 -3.36 19.02
C ILE A 337 1.19 -4.46 19.55
N LYS A 338 1.68 -5.28 20.49
CA LYS A 338 0.89 -6.32 21.15
C LYS A 338 -0.31 -5.74 21.87
N ASN A 339 -0.12 -4.70 22.67
CA ASN A 339 -1.20 -4.05 23.41
C ASN A 339 -2.24 -3.38 22.50
N LYS A 340 -1.83 -2.98 21.28
CA LYS A 340 -2.75 -2.46 20.25
C LYS A 340 -3.38 -3.58 19.39
N GLY A 341 -3.09 -4.86 19.66
CA GLY A 341 -3.69 -6.01 18.97
C GLY A 341 -3.07 -6.33 17.60
N GLY A 342 -1.80 -5.95 17.35
CA GLY A 342 -1.10 -6.30 16.13
C GLY A 342 -0.46 -7.70 16.17
N ILE A 343 0.07 -8.07 17.32
CA ILE A 343 0.71 -9.38 17.56
C ILE A 343 0.19 -10.02 18.85
N SER A 344 0.17 -11.35 18.89
CA SER A 344 -0.25 -12.11 20.07
C SER A 344 0.91 -12.40 21.02
N THR A 345 2.03 -12.85 20.45
CA THR A 345 3.25 -13.17 21.19
C THR A 345 4.48 -12.72 20.40
N TYR A 346 5.58 -12.50 21.10
CA TYR A 346 6.86 -12.22 20.46
C TYR A 346 8.02 -12.68 21.35
N THR A 347 9.18 -12.87 20.74
CA THR A 347 10.46 -13.17 21.40
C THR A 347 11.54 -12.32 20.77
N VAL A 348 12.41 -11.73 21.61
CA VAL A 348 13.58 -10.95 21.18
C VAL A 348 14.81 -11.61 21.75
N THR A 349 15.73 -11.99 20.90
CA THR A 349 17.00 -12.61 21.27
C THR A 349 18.17 -11.77 20.77
N CYS A 350 18.93 -11.20 21.67
CA CYS A 350 20.18 -10.49 21.39
C CYS A 350 21.16 -10.77 22.54
N ASN A 351 21.77 -11.94 22.54
CA ASN A 351 22.65 -12.40 23.59
C ASN A 351 23.85 -13.17 22.99
N GLU A 352 24.57 -13.91 23.80
CA GLU A 352 25.76 -14.66 23.37
C GLU A 352 25.46 -15.84 22.45
N THR A 353 24.21 -16.33 22.42
CA THR A 353 23.82 -17.43 21.55
C THR A 353 23.77 -17.06 20.08
N ASN A 354 23.29 -15.84 19.78
CA ASN A 354 23.24 -15.30 18.43
C ASN A 354 24.31 -14.22 18.12
N ASN A 355 25.09 -13.80 19.13
CA ASN A 355 26.27 -12.93 18.96
C ASN A 355 27.52 -13.68 19.45
N THR A 356 27.94 -14.66 18.66
CA THR A 356 29.15 -15.42 18.92
C THR A 356 30.42 -14.57 18.76
N GLU A 357 31.55 -15.06 19.24
CA GLU A 357 32.84 -14.35 19.10
C GLU A 357 33.18 -14.05 17.63
N THR A 358 32.79 -14.92 16.70
CA THR A 358 32.99 -14.72 15.28
C THR A 358 32.18 -13.51 14.77
N ILE A 359 30.93 -13.34 15.21
CA ILE A 359 30.08 -12.21 14.83
C ILE A 359 30.62 -10.92 15.44
N ILE A 360 31.06 -10.95 16.71
CA ILE A 360 31.62 -9.79 17.41
C ILE A 360 32.93 -9.33 16.75
N THR A 361 33.81 -10.25 16.42
CA THR A 361 35.09 -9.95 15.73
C THR A 361 34.88 -9.45 14.32
N SER A 362 33.81 -9.87 13.66
CA SER A 362 33.37 -9.35 12.36
C SER A 362 32.69 -7.95 12.45
N LYS A 363 32.67 -7.35 13.64
CA LYS A 363 32.04 -6.03 13.92
C LYS A 363 30.55 -6.01 13.61
N GLN A 364 29.86 -7.12 13.83
CA GLN A 364 28.43 -7.27 13.62
C GLN A 364 27.71 -7.44 14.95
N LEU A 365 26.43 -7.09 14.97
CA LEU A 365 25.49 -7.39 16.04
C LEU A 365 24.24 -7.99 15.39
N VAL A 366 23.77 -9.09 15.96
CA VAL A 366 22.58 -9.81 15.51
C VAL A 366 21.50 -9.73 16.58
N ILE A 367 20.30 -9.37 16.17
CA ILE A 367 19.09 -9.43 16.99
C ILE A 367 18.03 -10.23 16.24
N ASP A 368 17.54 -11.28 16.87
CA ASP A 368 16.51 -12.15 16.34
C ASP A 368 15.16 -11.79 16.98
N ILE A 369 14.16 -11.55 16.15
CA ILE A 369 12.81 -11.20 16.59
C ILE A 369 11.84 -12.18 15.94
N THR A 370 11.11 -12.91 16.76
CA THR A 370 10.04 -13.80 16.33
C THR A 370 8.72 -13.29 16.89
N PHE A 371 7.66 -13.28 16.10
CA PHE A 371 6.34 -12.89 16.56
C PHE A 371 5.24 -13.68 15.86
N VAL A 372 4.08 -13.71 16.50
CA VAL A 372 2.87 -14.34 15.96
C VAL A 372 1.82 -13.25 15.76
N PRO A 373 1.40 -12.97 14.50
CA PRO A 373 0.36 -11.97 14.22
C PRO A 373 -1.02 -12.46 14.65
N TYR A 374 -2.00 -11.56 14.72
CA TYR A 374 -3.42 -11.92 14.69
C TYR A 374 -3.89 -11.98 13.24
N TYR A 375 -4.65 -13.04 12.92
CA TYR A 375 -5.25 -13.22 11.59
C TYR A 375 -6.63 -12.58 11.53
N THR A 376 -7.02 -12.14 10.35
CA THR A 376 -8.35 -11.61 10.06
C THR A 376 -9.38 -12.74 9.93
N ILE A 377 -10.64 -12.46 10.25
CA ILE A 377 -11.74 -13.39 10.06
C ILE A 377 -12.30 -13.19 8.66
N GLU A 378 -12.20 -14.21 7.82
CA GLU A 378 -12.75 -14.19 6.46
C GLU A 378 -14.08 -14.93 6.36
N THR A 379 -14.25 -16.02 7.12
CA THR A 379 -15.45 -16.85 7.05
C THR A 379 -16.13 -16.97 8.41
N VAL A 380 -17.44 -16.75 8.44
CA VAL A 380 -18.27 -16.92 9.63
C VAL A 380 -19.32 -18.00 9.36
N THR A 381 -19.25 -19.11 10.10
CA THR A 381 -20.22 -20.21 9.98
C THR A 381 -21.26 -20.14 11.09
N PHE A 382 -22.53 -20.06 10.76
CA PHE A 382 -23.65 -20.16 11.68
C PHE A 382 -24.17 -21.59 11.75
N ARG A 383 -24.39 -22.09 12.95
CA ARG A 383 -25.02 -23.41 13.16
C ARG A 383 -26.29 -23.24 14.00
N PHE A 384 -27.42 -23.64 13.43
CA PHE A 384 -28.71 -23.68 14.14
C PHE A 384 -28.99 -25.13 14.55
N VAL A 385 -29.22 -25.34 15.84
CA VAL A 385 -29.66 -26.64 16.36
C VAL A 385 -31.08 -26.47 16.89
N LEU A 386 -32.04 -27.11 16.24
CA LEU A 386 -33.41 -27.21 16.76
C LEU A 386 -33.44 -28.31 17.82
N SER A 387 -33.62 -27.95 19.10
CA SER A 387 -33.88 -28.92 20.14
C SER A 387 -35.39 -29.20 20.14
N GLN A 388 -35.78 -30.47 20.01
CA GLN A 388 -37.13 -30.88 20.29
C GLN A 388 -37.29 -30.88 21.84
N ALA A 389 -38.40 -30.25 22.32
CA ALA A 389 -38.76 -30.26 23.72
C ALA A 389 -39.26 -31.63 24.17
#